data_98900f20ca2ecacd18c6c75b36d90c47
#
_entry.id   98900f20ca2ecacd18c6c75b36d90c47
#
_cell.length_a   1.000
_cell.length_b   1.000
_cell.length_c   1.000
_cell.angle_alpha   90.00
_cell.angle_beta   90.00
_cell.angle_gamma   90.00
#
_symmetry.space_group_name_H-M   'P 1'
#
loop_
_entity.id
_entity.type
_entity.pdbx_description
1 polymer ?
#
loop_
_entity_poly.entity_id
_entity_poly.type
_entity_poly.pdbx_seq_one_letter_code
_entity_poly.pdbx_strand_id
1 'polypeptide(L)'
;AEEAKTLLSKAYSAATTRDQARIVFDDAKAMAERTPDMRTYLGVAILQHSITVAHRASKFTPLAAEGSTLDGLNVHFACIDELHAHKTRAVYDVIDTARGAREQSLLWNITTAGSDRSGICYERRTHITKVLERVIDDPTMFGVIYTLDDNDDPFDPGTWAKANPNWRISVLPDDMEAAARKAQAMPSALNNFLTKRLNVWVNGESPWMDMRAWERCADVRMQLSDFAGEQCWIGLDLAQKKDFAALCLVFNRSGTWHVMTRLYLNELAVQESGNAHLSGWARSGYVQVTDGDITDFDVDAEDLRSYCRQFDVQEIAFDPAMSMYFAGKL
;
A
#
# COMPACT_ATOMS: atom_id res chain seq x y z
N ALA A 1 -6.70 42.79 -11.80
CA ALA A 1 -5.87 41.56 -11.78
C ALA A 1 -6.34 40.61 -10.66
N GLU A 2 -6.69 41.09 -9.46
CA GLU A 2 -7.24 40.27 -8.36
C GLU A 2 -8.63 39.70 -8.67
N GLU A 3 -9.53 40.50 -9.25
CA GLU A 3 -10.84 40.00 -9.71
C GLU A 3 -10.74 38.90 -10.76
N ALA A 4 -9.72 38.97 -11.64
CA ALA A 4 -9.50 37.94 -12.66
C ALA A 4 -9.01 36.59 -12.07
N LYS A 5 -8.37 36.60 -10.92
CA LYS A 5 -7.93 35.36 -10.24
C LYS A 5 -9.08 34.62 -9.55
N THR A 6 -10.09 35.32 -9.08
CA THR A 6 -11.32 34.76 -8.49
C THR A 6 -12.32 34.33 -9.57
N LEU A 7 -12.31 34.99 -10.72
CA LEU A 7 -12.98 34.57 -11.95
C LEU A 7 -12.18 33.38 -12.54
N LEU A 8 -12.82 32.41 -13.14
CA LEU A 8 -12.21 31.22 -13.77
C LEU A 8 -11.88 30.05 -12.81
N SER A 9 -12.62 29.91 -11.71
CA SER A 9 -12.42 28.77 -10.81
C SER A 9 -12.72 27.45 -11.53
N LYS A 10 -11.75 26.55 -11.57
CA LYS A 10 -11.90 25.21 -12.13
C LYS A 10 -11.90 24.19 -10.99
N ALA A 11 -12.98 23.43 -10.93
CA ALA A 11 -13.15 22.34 -10.00
C ALA A 11 -13.19 21.01 -10.76
N TYR A 12 -12.60 19.98 -10.17
CA TYR A 12 -12.49 18.67 -10.81
C TYR A 12 -12.79 17.55 -9.81
N SER A 13 -13.44 16.50 -10.30
CA SER A 13 -13.41 15.18 -9.65
C SER A 13 -12.53 14.25 -10.48
N ALA A 14 -11.69 13.47 -9.83
CA ALA A 14 -10.76 12.54 -10.46
C ALA A 14 -10.82 11.18 -9.75
N ALA A 15 -10.65 10.11 -10.51
CA ALA A 15 -10.52 8.74 -10.03
C ALA A 15 -9.73 7.93 -11.07
N THR A 16 -9.57 6.63 -10.87
CA THR A 16 -8.85 5.76 -11.81
C THR A 16 -9.51 5.66 -13.18
N THR A 17 -10.83 5.83 -13.24
CA THR A 17 -11.59 5.89 -14.50
C THR A 17 -12.50 7.12 -14.51
N ARG A 18 -12.90 7.55 -15.71
CA ARG A 18 -13.84 8.65 -15.86
C ARG A 18 -15.21 8.35 -15.24
N ASP A 19 -15.66 7.11 -15.32
CA ASP A 19 -16.96 6.72 -14.76
C ASP A 19 -16.92 6.74 -13.22
N GLN A 20 -15.82 6.37 -12.59
CA GLN A 20 -15.63 6.55 -11.15
C GLN A 20 -15.55 8.03 -10.76
N ALA A 21 -14.81 8.86 -11.51
CA ALA A 21 -14.77 10.30 -11.28
C ALA A 21 -16.16 10.96 -11.42
N ARG A 22 -17.05 10.38 -12.22
CA ARG A 22 -18.44 10.84 -12.36
C ARG A 22 -19.28 10.59 -11.11
N ILE A 23 -18.98 9.64 -10.28
CA ILE A 23 -19.76 9.38 -9.05
C ILE A 23 -19.82 10.65 -8.20
N VAL A 24 -18.67 11.22 -7.88
CA VAL A 24 -18.58 12.47 -7.11
C VAL A 24 -19.26 13.64 -7.86
N PHE A 25 -19.10 13.69 -9.18
CA PHE A 25 -19.73 14.71 -10.01
C PHE A 25 -21.27 14.58 -10.04
N ASP A 26 -21.79 13.36 -10.21
CA ASP A 26 -23.23 13.11 -10.34
C ASP A 26 -23.95 13.37 -8.99
N ASP A 27 -23.31 13.09 -7.84
CA ASP A 27 -23.83 13.47 -6.53
C ASP A 27 -23.90 15.00 -6.37
N ALA A 28 -22.82 15.70 -6.72
CA ALA A 28 -22.81 17.16 -6.69
C ALA A 28 -23.88 17.76 -7.65
N LYS A 29 -24.06 17.15 -8.81
CA LYS A 29 -25.10 17.51 -9.77
C LYS A 29 -26.50 17.32 -9.18
N ALA A 30 -26.77 16.18 -8.55
CA ALA A 30 -28.04 15.88 -7.91
C ALA A 30 -28.35 16.87 -6.75
N MET A 31 -27.33 17.24 -5.97
CA MET A 31 -27.48 18.28 -4.93
C MET A 31 -27.81 19.63 -5.52
N ALA A 32 -27.13 20.05 -6.58
CA ALA A 32 -27.40 21.33 -7.28
C ALA A 32 -28.79 21.34 -7.96
N GLU A 33 -29.24 20.22 -8.53
CA GLU A 33 -30.55 20.07 -9.10
C GLU A 33 -31.69 20.23 -8.07
N ARG A 34 -31.48 19.75 -6.86
CA ARG A 34 -32.44 19.82 -5.74
C ARG A 34 -32.39 21.15 -4.98
N THR A 35 -31.47 22.05 -5.34
CA THR A 35 -31.30 23.36 -4.68
C THR A 35 -31.56 24.50 -5.68
N PRO A 36 -32.85 24.90 -5.90
CA PRO A 36 -33.20 25.95 -6.87
C PRO A 36 -32.49 27.28 -6.66
N ASP A 37 -32.19 27.62 -5.41
CA ASP A 37 -31.50 28.85 -5.04
C ASP A 37 -30.08 28.95 -5.64
N MET A 38 -29.38 27.84 -5.83
CA MET A 38 -28.10 27.84 -6.53
C MET A 38 -28.20 28.36 -7.96
N ARG A 39 -29.28 28.03 -8.66
CA ARG A 39 -29.53 28.54 -10.00
C ARG A 39 -29.94 30.03 -9.99
N THR A 40 -30.85 30.37 -9.10
CA THR A 40 -31.47 31.71 -9.05
C THR A 40 -30.46 32.76 -8.54
N TYR A 41 -29.76 32.51 -7.45
CA TYR A 41 -28.90 33.51 -6.80
C TYR A 41 -27.44 33.39 -7.22
N LEU A 42 -26.95 32.17 -7.53
CA LEU A 42 -25.54 31.95 -7.86
C LEU A 42 -25.30 31.79 -9.38
N GLY A 43 -26.37 31.74 -10.20
CA GLY A 43 -26.25 31.58 -11.63
C GLY A 43 -25.66 30.23 -12.06
N VAL A 44 -25.87 29.17 -11.24
CA VAL A 44 -25.39 27.82 -11.54
C VAL A 44 -26.21 27.23 -12.69
N ALA A 45 -25.55 26.85 -13.78
CA ALA A 45 -26.12 26.08 -14.87
C ALA A 45 -25.63 24.64 -14.82
N ILE A 46 -26.56 23.69 -14.86
CA ILE A 46 -26.30 22.25 -14.76
C ILE A 46 -26.40 21.64 -16.15
N LEU A 47 -25.27 21.12 -16.64
CA LEU A 47 -25.17 20.48 -17.95
C LEU A 47 -24.93 18.98 -17.79
N GLN A 48 -24.97 18.22 -18.87
CA GLN A 48 -24.78 16.77 -18.85
C GLN A 48 -23.42 16.34 -18.25
N HIS A 49 -22.34 17.09 -18.55
CA HIS A 49 -20.98 16.74 -18.21
C HIS A 49 -20.25 17.85 -17.44
N SER A 50 -20.96 18.87 -16.99
CA SER A 50 -20.38 19.95 -16.22
C SER A 50 -21.43 20.76 -15.46
N ILE A 51 -21.01 21.32 -14.33
CA ILE A 51 -21.73 22.37 -13.61
C ILE A 51 -20.96 23.67 -13.84
N THR A 52 -21.63 24.75 -14.26
CA THR A 52 -20.96 25.98 -14.65
C THR A 52 -21.58 27.20 -13.99
N VAL A 53 -20.77 28.25 -13.81
CA VAL A 53 -21.24 29.59 -13.41
C VAL A 53 -20.71 30.57 -14.46
N ALA A 54 -21.54 30.90 -15.46
CA ALA A 54 -21.09 31.58 -16.66
C ALA A 54 -20.45 32.96 -16.38
N HIS A 55 -21.07 33.79 -15.52
CA HIS A 55 -20.55 35.14 -15.20
C HIS A 55 -19.19 35.12 -14.46
N ARG A 56 -18.80 33.98 -13.89
CA ARG A 56 -17.49 33.74 -13.26
C ARG A 56 -16.56 32.87 -14.09
N ALA A 57 -17.02 32.43 -15.28
CA ALA A 57 -16.35 31.44 -16.12
C ALA A 57 -15.84 30.22 -15.35
N SER A 58 -16.54 29.84 -14.27
CA SER A 58 -16.23 28.74 -13.38
C SER A 58 -16.87 27.46 -13.86
N LYS A 59 -16.20 26.34 -13.62
CA LYS A 59 -16.66 25.04 -14.11
C LYS A 59 -16.24 23.91 -13.17
N PHE A 60 -17.15 22.96 -12.92
CA PHE A 60 -16.86 21.67 -12.29
C PHE A 60 -17.07 20.56 -13.32
N THR A 61 -16.08 19.67 -13.46
CA THR A 61 -16.11 18.55 -14.42
C THR A 61 -15.37 17.32 -13.90
N PRO A 62 -15.83 16.09 -14.24
CA PRO A 62 -15.06 14.89 -14.01
C PRO A 62 -13.88 14.79 -14.99
N LEU A 63 -12.70 14.42 -14.49
CA LEU A 63 -11.50 14.16 -15.28
C LEU A 63 -11.39 12.69 -15.63
N ALA A 64 -10.88 12.39 -16.82
CA ALA A 64 -10.41 11.04 -17.16
C ALA A 64 -8.99 10.85 -16.62
N ALA A 65 -8.68 9.65 -16.14
CA ALA A 65 -7.38 9.31 -15.53
C ALA A 65 -6.21 9.16 -16.55
N GLU A 66 -6.43 9.45 -17.84
CA GLU A 66 -5.40 9.36 -18.86
C GLU A 66 -4.46 10.58 -18.78
N GLY A 67 -3.26 10.35 -18.23
CA GLY A 67 -2.28 11.41 -17.90
C GLY A 67 -1.87 12.33 -19.04
N SER A 68 -1.94 11.89 -20.30
CA SER A 68 -1.57 12.70 -21.47
C SER A 68 -2.52 13.84 -21.82
N THR A 69 -3.74 13.86 -21.25
CA THR A 69 -4.76 14.89 -21.52
C THR A 69 -4.93 15.90 -20.37
N LEU A 70 -4.14 15.78 -19.31
CA LEU A 70 -4.30 16.59 -18.11
C LEU A 70 -3.38 17.83 -18.06
N ASP A 71 -2.51 18.02 -19.05
CA ASP A 71 -1.64 19.19 -19.13
C ASP A 71 -2.46 20.49 -19.36
N GLY A 72 -2.05 21.57 -18.69
CA GLY A 72 -2.71 22.85 -18.80
C GLY A 72 -3.92 23.08 -17.88
N LEU A 73 -4.11 22.23 -16.88
CA LEU A 73 -5.10 22.43 -15.83
C LEU A 73 -4.77 23.69 -15.01
N ASN A 74 -5.81 24.35 -14.49
CA ASN A 74 -5.69 25.45 -13.54
C ASN A 74 -6.66 25.16 -12.39
N VAL A 75 -6.17 24.39 -11.41
CA VAL A 75 -7.00 23.78 -10.37
C VAL A 75 -7.25 24.74 -9.22
N HIS A 76 -8.51 25.06 -8.95
CA HIS A 76 -8.93 25.74 -7.73
C HIS A 76 -9.39 24.72 -6.67
N PHE A 77 -10.14 23.71 -7.10
CA PHE A 77 -10.53 22.58 -6.26
C PHE A 77 -10.38 21.28 -7.05
N ALA A 78 -9.87 20.24 -6.42
CA ALA A 78 -9.96 18.90 -6.95
C ALA A 78 -10.29 17.89 -5.84
N CYS A 79 -11.20 16.98 -6.16
CA CYS A 79 -11.46 15.80 -5.33
C CYS A 79 -10.93 14.56 -6.07
N ILE A 80 -9.94 13.90 -5.50
CA ILE A 80 -9.42 12.62 -5.98
C ILE A 80 -10.04 11.52 -5.14
N ASP A 81 -10.84 10.68 -5.78
CA ASP A 81 -11.50 9.55 -5.14
C ASP A 81 -10.72 8.26 -5.38
N GLU A 82 -10.80 7.35 -4.41
CA GLU A 82 -10.15 6.04 -4.41
C GLU A 82 -8.64 6.12 -4.72
N LEU A 83 -7.94 7.03 -4.03
CA LEU A 83 -6.51 7.27 -4.26
C LEU A 83 -5.66 5.99 -4.16
N HIS A 84 -6.06 5.00 -3.33
CA HIS A 84 -5.37 3.71 -3.19
C HIS A 84 -5.38 2.87 -4.47
N ALA A 85 -6.34 3.09 -5.38
CA ALA A 85 -6.49 2.33 -6.61
C ALA A 85 -5.65 2.90 -7.78
N HIS A 86 -5.04 4.08 -7.61
CA HIS A 86 -4.17 4.69 -8.62
C HIS A 86 -2.83 3.95 -8.70
N LYS A 87 -2.58 3.24 -9.80
CA LYS A 87 -1.34 2.49 -10.04
C LYS A 87 -0.10 3.37 -10.16
N THR A 88 -0.26 4.63 -10.56
CA THR A 88 0.81 5.60 -10.72
C THR A 88 0.43 6.91 -10.06
N ARG A 89 1.41 7.73 -9.72
CA ARG A 89 1.19 9.06 -9.14
C ARG A 89 0.81 10.14 -10.16
N ALA A 90 0.77 9.81 -11.46
CA ALA A 90 0.66 10.78 -12.54
C ALA A 90 -0.55 11.73 -12.41
N VAL A 91 -1.74 11.19 -12.12
CA VAL A 91 -2.96 12.01 -11.93
C VAL A 91 -2.83 12.94 -10.72
N TYR A 92 -2.31 12.41 -9.62
CA TYR A 92 -2.08 13.19 -8.41
C TYR A 92 -1.09 14.33 -8.67
N ASP A 93 0.06 14.06 -9.27
CA ASP A 93 1.14 15.02 -9.50
C ASP A 93 0.70 16.14 -10.45
N VAL A 94 -0.02 15.80 -11.54
CA VAL A 94 -0.54 16.81 -12.47
C VAL A 94 -1.54 17.73 -11.78
N ILE A 95 -2.46 17.20 -10.99
CA ILE A 95 -3.43 18.01 -10.24
C ILE A 95 -2.73 18.87 -9.17
N ASP A 96 -1.78 18.30 -8.45
CA ASP A 96 -1.05 19.01 -7.39
C ASP A 96 -0.21 20.17 -7.95
N THR A 97 0.51 19.94 -9.04
CA THR A 97 1.29 20.99 -9.71
C THR A 97 0.41 22.06 -10.36
N ALA A 98 -0.77 21.72 -10.84
CA ALA A 98 -1.71 22.62 -11.49
C ALA A 98 -2.38 23.64 -10.54
N ARG A 99 -2.16 23.54 -9.22
CA ARG A 99 -2.70 24.45 -8.20
C ARG A 99 -1.90 25.76 -8.06
N GLY A 100 -0.66 25.78 -8.52
CA GLY A 100 0.29 26.86 -8.25
C GLY A 100 -0.11 28.26 -8.72
N ALA A 101 -1.12 28.40 -9.60
CA ALA A 101 -1.65 29.69 -10.05
C ALA A 101 -2.79 30.22 -9.17
N ARG A 102 -3.17 29.53 -8.10
CA ARG A 102 -4.31 29.87 -7.23
C ARG A 102 -3.86 30.11 -5.80
N GLU A 103 -4.39 31.16 -5.18
CA GLU A 103 -4.02 31.53 -3.80
C GLU A 103 -4.64 30.62 -2.74
N GLN A 104 -5.85 30.11 -2.98
CA GLN A 104 -6.61 29.25 -2.05
C GLN A 104 -7.08 27.98 -2.76
N SER A 105 -6.17 27.27 -3.39
CA SER A 105 -6.49 26.00 -4.00
C SER A 105 -6.67 24.89 -2.94
N LEU A 106 -7.61 23.98 -3.17
CA LEU A 106 -7.85 22.84 -2.30
C LEU A 106 -7.76 21.55 -3.09
N LEU A 107 -6.90 20.63 -2.63
CA LEU A 107 -6.85 19.26 -3.09
C LEU A 107 -7.40 18.34 -1.99
N TRP A 108 -8.49 17.67 -2.30
CA TRP A 108 -9.19 16.77 -1.38
C TRP A 108 -9.02 15.32 -1.85
N ASN A 109 -8.39 14.48 -1.05
CA ASN A 109 -8.20 13.07 -1.35
C ASN A 109 -9.10 12.24 -0.44
N ILE A 110 -9.88 11.33 -1.02
CA ILE A 110 -10.72 10.38 -0.30
C ILE A 110 -10.35 8.96 -0.73
N THR A 111 -10.25 8.05 0.24
CA THR A 111 -9.82 6.69 -0.08
C THR A 111 -10.06 5.75 1.08
N THR A 112 -10.16 4.47 0.77
CA THR A 112 -9.96 3.38 1.73
C THR A 112 -8.49 2.94 1.71
N ALA A 113 -8.12 2.01 2.61
CA ALA A 113 -6.83 1.35 2.55
C ALA A 113 -6.71 0.44 1.30
N GLY A 114 -5.50 0.07 0.98
CA GLY A 114 -5.14 -0.81 -0.13
C GLY A 114 -4.05 -1.80 0.23
N SER A 115 -3.41 -2.35 -0.79
CA SER A 115 -2.30 -3.30 -0.68
C SER A 115 -0.96 -2.74 -1.18
N ASP A 116 -0.98 -1.71 -2.00
CA ASP A 116 0.25 -1.09 -2.51
C ASP A 116 0.81 -0.06 -1.52
N ARG A 117 1.78 -0.50 -0.73
CA ARG A 117 2.50 0.34 0.24
C ARG A 117 3.62 1.18 -0.37
N SER A 118 3.90 1.01 -1.66
CA SER A 118 4.87 1.84 -2.40
C SER A 118 4.20 2.98 -3.16
N GLY A 119 2.87 2.94 -3.31
CA GLY A 119 2.09 3.90 -4.08
C GLY A 119 1.83 5.23 -3.36
N ILE A 120 1.40 6.22 -4.14
CA ILE A 120 1.13 7.59 -3.68
C ILE A 120 0.17 7.66 -2.49
N CYS A 121 -0.84 6.78 -2.44
CA CYS A 121 -1.81 6.78 -1.35
C CYS A 121 -1.16 6.45 0.01
N TYR A 122 -0.30 5.43 0.05
CA TYR A 122 0.42 5.06 1.27
C TYR A 122 1.47 6.12 1.66
N GLU A 123 2.13 6.74 0.69
CA GLU A 123 3.03 7.88 0.91
C GLU A 123 2.28 9.03 1.61
N ARG A 124 1.10 9.42 1.10
CA ARG A 124 0.27 10.47 1.68
C ARG A 124 -0.25 10.10 3.07
N ARG A 125 -0.67 8.85 3.27
CA ARG A 125 -1.04 8.32 4.58
C ARG A 125 0.11 8.45 5.58
N THR A 126 1.32 8.04 5.20
CA THR A 126 2.50 8.14 6.06
C THR A 126 2.81 9.59 6.44
N HIS A 127 2.69 10.51 5.49
CA HIS A 127 2.87 11.94 5.76
C HIS A 127 1.82 12.46 6.76
N ILE A 128 0.55 12.18 6.51
CA ILE A 128 -0.55 12.57 7.41
C ILE A 128 -0.38 11.98 8.81
N THR A 129 0.03 10.70 8.93
CA THR A 129 0.29 10.08 10.22
C THR A 129 1.34 10.88 11.02
N LYS A 130 2.44 11.27 10.37
CA LYS A 130 3.49 12.09 11.00
C LYS A 130 2.99 13.47 11.42
N VAL A 131 2.07 14.08 10.67
CA VAL A 131 1.43 15.37 11.03
C VAL A 131 0.51 15.19 12.25
N LEU A 132 -0.32 14.15 12.25
CA LEU A 132 -1.23 13.82 13.36
C LEU A 132 -0.47 13.50 14.67
N GLU A 133 0.65 12.81 14.56
CA GLU A 133 1.57 12.49 15.66
C GLU A 133 2.46 13.66 16.08
N ARG A 134 2.34 14.82 15.40
CA ARG A 134 3.17 16.03 15.62
C ARG A 134 4.67 15.80 15.42
N VAL A 135 5.06 14.83 14.60
CA VAL A 135 6.44 14.61 14.18
C VAL A 135 6.84 15.63 13.11
N ILE A 136 5.88 16.05 12.28
CA ILE A 136 6.03 17.08 11.25
C ILE A 136 4.99 18.18 11.52
N ASP A 137 5.41 19.44 11.48
CA ASP A 137 4.51 20.60 11.47
C ASP A 137 4.23 21.01 10.03
N ASP A 138 3.01 20.74 9.56
CA ASP A 138 2.55 21.12 8.22
C ASP A 138 1.15 21.77 8.34
N PRO A 139 1.08 23.09 8.52
CA PRO A 139 -0.19 23.82 8.70
C PRO A 139 -1.05 23.84 7.42
N THR A 140 -0.49 23.45 6.27
CA THR A 140 -1.20 23.39 4.99
C THR A 140 -1.91 22.06 4.76
N MET A 141 -1.65 21.07 5.62
CA MET A 141 -2.16 19.72 5.49
C MET A 141 -3.16 19.41 6.62
N PHE A 142 -4.35 19.01 6.22
CA PHE A 142 -5.35 18.42 7.13
C PHE A 142 -5.61 16.97 6.72
N GLY A 143 -5.76 16.08 7.68
CA GLY A 143 -6.15 14.70 7.42
C GLY A 143 -6.81 14.03 8.60
N VAL A 144 -7.64 13.05 8.30
CA VAL A 144 -8.29 12.16 9.28
C VAL A 144 -8.12 10.73 8.80
N ILE A 145 -7.78 9.83 9.70
CA ILE A 145 -7.64 8.40 9.43
C ILE A 145 -8.58 7.65 10.38
N TYR A 146 -9.58 6.99 9.83
CA TYR A 146 -10.46 6.07 10.54
C TYR A 146 -10.02 4.64 10.24
N THR A 147 -9.43 3.96 11.21
CA THR A 147 -8.89 2.60 11.09
C THR A 147 -8.91 1.90 12.43
N LEU A 148 -8.55 0.62 12.46
CA LEU A 148 -8.29 -0.09 13.72
C LEU A 148 -6.93 0.30 14.30
N ASP A 149 -6.78 0.16 15.59
CA ASP A 149 -5.48 0.23 16.27
C ASP A 149 -4.70 -1.09 16.05
N ASP A 150 -3.37 -1.03 16.18
CA ASP A 150 -2.49 -2.17 15.89
C ASP A 150 -2.80 -3.44 16.70
N ASN A 151 -3.32 -3.28 17.91
CA ASN A 151 -3.66 -4.39 18.82
C ASN A 151 -5.15 -4.81 18.75
N ASP A 152 -5.95 -4.17 17.91
CA ASP A 152 -7.37 -4.53 17.78
C ASP A 152 -7.54 -5.86 17.03
N ASP A 153 -8.48 -6.69 17.49
CA ASP A 153 -8.93 -7.82 16.70
C ASP A 153 -9.92 -7.35 15.63
N PRO A 154 -9.61 -7.51 14.32
CA PRO A 154 -10.52 -7.13 13.25
C PRO A 154 -11.84 -7.92 13.24
N PHE A 155 -11.93 -9.02 13.98
CA PHE A 155 -13.15 -9.81 14.10
C PHE A 155 -13.95 -9.50 15.38
N ASP A 156 -13.47 -8.60 16.23
CA ASP A 156 -14.23 -8.10 17.36
C ASP A 156 -15.19 -6.97 16.91
N PRO A 157 -16.54 -7.17 17.01
CA PRO A 157 -17.52 -6.14 16.66
C PRO A 157 -17.35 -4.83 17.44
N GLY A 158 -16.73 -4.88 18.63
CA GLY A 158 -16.47 -3.71 19.45
C GLY A 158 -15.46 -2.73 18.83
N THR A 159 -14.62 -3.19 17.94
CA THR A 159 -13.59 -2.36 17.28
C THR A 159 -14.07 -1.67 16.01
N TRP A 160 -15.11 -2.18 15.36
CA TRP A 160 -15.52 -1.78 14.00
C TRP A 160 -15.95 -0.31 13.86
N ALA A 161 -16.48 0.27 14.92
CA ALA A 161 -16.86 1.68 14.95
C ALA A 161 -15.65 2.62 14.77
N LYS A 162 -14.42 2.21 15.14
CA LYS A 162 -13.21 3.02 14.95
C LYS A 162 -12.93 3.31 13.50
N ALA A 163 -13.14 2.33 12.62
CA ALA A 163 -12.94 2.48 11.18
C ALA A 163 -14.18 3.04 10.46
N ASN A 164 -15.32 3.10 11.12
CA ASN A 164 -16.61 3.42 10.50
C ASN A 164 -17.35 4.53 11.27
N PRO A 165 -17.08 5.82 11.00
CA PRO A 165 -17.71 6.92 11.72
C PRO A 165 -19.25 6.95 11.58
N ASN A 166 -19.80 6.35 10.51
CA ASN A 166 -21.22 6.18 10.27
C ASN A 166 -21.77 4.83 10.79
N TRP A 167 -21.10 4.26 11.80
CA TRP A 167 -21.54 3.01 12.43
C TRP A 167 -23.00 3.07 12.89
N ARG A 168 -23.81 2.08 12.51
CA ARG A 168 -25.26 1.98 12.75
C ARG A 168 -26.13 3.05 12.07
N ILE A 169 -25.55 3.90 11.22
CA ILE A 169 -26.30 4.88 10.40
C ILE A 169 -26.34 4.37 8.96
N SER A 170 -25.20 4.33 8.28
CA SER A 170 -25.09 3.80 6.91
C SER A 170 -24.26 2.49 6.87
N VAL A 171 -23.44 2.22 7.89
CA VAL A 171 -22.74 0.96 8.06
C VAL A 171 -23.52 0.11 9.06
N LEU A 172 -24.20 -0.93 8.55
CA LEU A 172 -25.10 -1.77 9.34
C LEU A 172 -24.36 -2.93 9.99
N PRO A 173 -24.63 -3.25 11.28
CA PRO A 173 -23.99 -4.36 11.99
C PRO A 173 -24.13 -5.70 11.28
N ASP A 174 -25.31 -6.03 10.79
CA ASP A 174 -25.60 -7.33 10.14
C ASP A 174 -24.75 -7.55 8.88
N ASP A 175 -24.55 -6.49 8.06
CA ASP A 175 -23.69 -6.53 6.88
C ASP A 175 -22.22 -6.72 7.26
N MET A 176 -21.76 -6.04 8.31
CA MET A 176 -20.40 -6.17 8.83
C MET A 176 -20.15 -7.57 9.40
N GLU A 177 -21.09 -8.13 10.16
CA GLU A 177 -20.99 -9.49 10.68
C GLU A 177 -20.97 -10.54 9.56
N ALA A 178 -21.80 -10.36 8.52
CA ALA A 178 -21.77 -11.25 7.36
C ALA A 178 -20.43 -11.19 6.62
N ALA A 179 -19.87 -9.97 6.43
CA ALA A 179 -18.56 -9.78 5.82
C ALA A 179 -17.43 -10.39 6.68
N ALA A 180 -17.48 -10.23 7.99
CA ALA A 180 -16.51 -10.81 8.93
C ALA A 180 -16.54 -12.34 8.91
N ARG A 181 -17.73 -12.96 8.98
CA ARG A 181 -17.88 -14.43 8.87
C ARG A 181 -17.33 -14.95 7.54
N LYS A 182 -17.62 -14.25 6.43
CA LYS A 182 -17.07 -14.60 5.13
C LYS A 182 -15.55 -14.52 5.10
N ALA A 183 -14.97 -13.47 5.67
CA ALA A 183 -13.52 -13.28 5.73
C ALA A 183 -12.82 -14.33 6.61
N GLN A 184 -13.46 -14.80 7.68
CA GLN A 184 -12.97 -15.91 8.50
C GLN A 184 -13.00 -17.25 7.77
N ALA A 185 -14.05 -17.48 6.99
CA ALA A 185 -14.23 -18.75 6.27
C ALA A 185 -13.41 -18.83 4.96
N MET A 186 -13.11 -17.69 4.34
CA MET A 186 -12.49 -17.61 3.02
C MET A 186 -11.28 -16.66 3.04
N PRO A 187 -10.02 -17.16 3.02
CA PRO A 187 -8.82 -16.33 3.02
C PRO A 187 -8.79 -15.26 1.90
N SER A 188 -9.35 -15.60 0.73
CA SER A 188 -9.46 -14.64 -0.39
C SER A 188 -10.36 -13.44 -0.11
N ALA A 189 -11.28 -13.53 0.86
CA ALA A 189 -12.16 -12.44 1.26
C ALA A 189 -11.56 -11.55 2.37
N LEU A 190 -10.51 -12.04 3.05
CA LEU A 190 -9.92 -11.37 4.22
C LEU A 190 -9.38 -9.99 3.88
N ASN A 191 -8.57 -9.87 2.83
CA ASN A 191 -7.98 -8.59 2.45
C ASN A 191 -9.03 -7.54 2.07
N ASN A 192 -10.10 -7.97 1.39
CA ASN A 192 -11.21 -7.08 1.06
C ASN A 192 -11.94 -6.59 2.33
N PHE A 193 -12.15 -7.47 3.30
CA PHE A 193 -12.73 -7.10 4.59
C PHE A 193 -11.84 -6.11 5.35
N LEU A 194 -10.54 -6.39 5.46
CA LEU A 194 -9.57 -5.52 6.14
C LEU A 194 -9.47 -4.15 5.48
N THR A 195 -9.31 -4.09 4.16
CA THR A 195 -9.08 -2.83 3.45
C THR A 195 -10.34 -1.99 3.29
N LYS A 196 -11.46 -2.60 2.89
CA LYS A 196 -12.69 -1.88 2.52
C LYS A 196 -13.65 -1.64 3.69
N ARG A 197 -13.62 -2.50 4.70
CA ARG A 197 -14.53 -2.40 5.85
C ARG A 197 -13.85 -1.84 7.10
N LEU A 198 -12.56 -2.11 7.26
CA LEU A 198 -11.81 -1.74 8.47
C LEU A 198 -10.68 -0.75 8.19
N ASN A 199 -10.46 -0.37 6.93
CA ASN A 199 -9.46 0.59 6.50
C ASN A 199 -8.03 0.24 6.97
N VAL A 200 -7.74 -1.06 7.04
CA VAL A 200 -6.44 -1.62 7.44
C VAL A 200 -5.63 -1.96 6.20
N TRP A 201 -4.38 -1.49 6.12
CA TRP A 201 -3.48 -1.77 5.02
C TRP A 201 -2.94 -3.21 5.09
N VAL A 202 -2.94 -3.88 3.95
CA VAL A 202 -2.46 -5.26 3.81
C VAL A 202 -1.18 -5.32 2.96
N ASN A 203 -0.46 -6.44 3.02
CA ASN A 203 0.84 -6.60 2.33
C ASN A 203 0.74 -7.24 0.95
N GLY A 204 -0.44 -7.30 0.33
CA GLY A 204 -0.65 -7.90 -0.98
C GLY A 204 -2.13 -8.04 -1.29
N GLU A 205 -2.47 -8.14 -2.59
CA GLU A 205 -3.86 -8.24 -3.03
C GLU A 205 -4.53 -9.56 -2.62
N SER A 206 -3.75 -10.64 -2.56
CA SER A 206 -4.24 -11.97 -2.16
C SER A 206 -3.30 -12.57 -1.13
N PRO A 207 -3.75 -12.86 0.10
CA PRO A 207 -2.90 -13.52 1.08
C PRO A 207 -2.64 -14.95 0.62
N TRP A 208 -1.36 -15.28 0.46
CA TRP A 208 -0.92 -16.66 0.21
C TRP A 208 -1.08 -17.53 1.46
N MET A 209 -0.93 -16.90 2.64
CA MET A 209 -0.89 -17.59 3.93
C MET A 209 -1.66 -16.78 4.99
N ASP A 210 -2.21 -17.45 5.99
CA ASP A 210 -2.71 -16.80 7.20
C ASP A 210 -1.52 -16.25 8.01
N MET A 211 -1.26 -14.95 7.89
CA MET A 211 -0.14 -14.29 8.57
C MET A 211 -0.22 -14.37 10.09
N ARG A 212 -1.43 -14.41 10.68
CA ARG A 212 -1.59 -14.60 12.13
C ARG A 212 -1.20 -16.02 12.57
N ALA A 213 -1.50 -17.02 11.74
CA ALA A 213 -1.03 -18.38 11.97
C ALA A 213 0.49 -18.44 11.85
N TRP A 214 1.06 -17.76 10.85
CA TRP A 214 2.50 -17.63 10.66
C TRP A 214 3.19 -16.98 11.87
N GLU A 215 2.69 -15.84 12.35
CA GLU A 215 3.22 -15.13 13.51
C GLU A 215 3.21 -15.99 14.79
N ARG A 216 2.17 -16.82 14.98
CA ARG A 216 2.12 -17.76 16.11
C ARG A 216 3.17 -18.87 16.04
N CYS A 217 3.75 -19.12 14.86
CA CYS A 217 4.84 -20.10 14.69
C CYS A 217 6.21 -19.50 15.05
N ALA A 218 6.33 -18.18 15.25
CA ALA A 218 7.60 -17.53 15.56
C ALA A 218 8.08 -17.90 16.98
N ASP A 219 9.30 -18.40 17.08
CA ASP A 219 10.04 -18.52 18.34
C ASP A 219 11.29 -17.64 18.27
N VAL A 220 11.22 -16.45 18.86
CA VAL A 220 12.32 -15.47 18.88
C VAL A 220 13.54 -15.91 19.70
N ARG A 221 13.42 -16.97 20.50
CA ARG A 221 14.53 -17.51 21.30
C ARG A 221 15.32 -18.56 20.56
N MET A 222 14.76 -19.12 19.49
CA MET A 222 15.36 -20.19 18.71
C MET A 222 16.61 -19.68 17.98
N GLN A 223 17.73 -20.36 18.17
CA GLN A 223 18.98 -20.06 17.51
C GLN A 223 19.46 -21.25 16.69
N LEU A 224 20.19 -20.98 15.61
CA LEU A 224 20.71 -22.02 14.73
C LEU A 224 21.66 -22.98 15.46
N SER A 225 22.43 -22.49 16.43
CA SER A 225 23.29 -23.29 17.30
C SER A 225 22.58 -24.38 18.11
N ASP A 226 21.27 -24.21 18.36
CA ASP A 226 20.47 -25.16 19.13
C ASP A 226 20.26 -26.49 18.39
N PHE A 227 20.54 -26.51 17.08
CA PHE A 227 20.35 -27.65 16.19
C PHE A 227 21.69 -28.33 15.79
N ALA A 228 22.79 -27.99 16.43
CA ALA A 228 24.11 -28.54 16.08
C ALA A 228 24.13 -30.07 16.06
N GLY A 229 24.57 -30.68 14.96
CA GLY A 229 24.60 -32.12 14.73
C GLY A 229 23.25 -32.78 14.42
N GLU A 230 22.17 -32.04 14.34
CA GLU A 230 20.85 -32.59 13.99
C GLU A 230 20.68 -32.77 12.48
N GLN A 231 19.73 -33.64 12.10
CA GLN A 231 19.36 -33.85 10.71
C GLN A 231 18.76 -32.57 10.13
N CYS A 232 19.27 -32.15 8.98
CA CYS A 232 18.89 -30.90 8.31
C CYS A 232 18.61 -31.16 6.83
N TRP A 233 17.59 -30.53 6.30
CA TRP A 233 17.32 -30.38 4.88
C TRP A 233 17.53 -28.93 4.49
N ILE A 234 18.15 -28.68 3.35
CA ILE A 234 18.49 -27.33 2.90
C ILE A 234 17.79 -27.04 1.57
N GLY A 235 17.07 -25.93 1.49
CA GLY A 235 16.55 -25.36 0.25
C GLY A 235 17.38 -24.16 -0.17
N LEU A 236 17.70 -24.05 -1.46
CA LEU A 236 18.47 -22.94 -2.04
C LEU A 236 17.74 -22.38 -3.25
N ASP A 237 17.49 -21.07 -3.21
CA ASP A 237 16.96 -20.27 -4.32
C ASP A 237 17.95 -19.15 -4.64
N LEU A 238 18.42 -19.07 -5.89
CA LEU A 238 19.47 -18.16 -6.31
C LEU A 238 18.93 -17.02 -7.15
N ALA A 239 19.22 -15.78 -6.76
CA ALA A 239 18.90 -14.60 -7.52
C ALA A 239 20.08 -13.63 -7.60
N GLN A 240 20.30 -13.01 -8.77
CA GLN A 240 21.52 -12.22 -9.01
C GLN A 240 21.38 -10.73 -8.74
N LYS A 241 20.23 -10.10 -9.07
CA LYS A 241 20.17 -8.63 -9.17
C LYS A 241 19.18 -7.96 -8.25
N LYS A 242 17.89 -8.26 -8.35
CA LYS A 242 16.83 -7.51 -7.66
C LYS A 242 16.06 -8.33 -6.65
N ASP A 243 16.06 -9.64 -6.81
CA ASP A 243 15.40 -10.57 -5.91
C ASP A 243 16.40 -11.12 -4.90
N PHE A 244 15.91 -11.59 -3.75
CA PHE A 244 16.73 -12.23 -2.76
C PHE A 244 17.24 -13.58 -3.25
N ALA A 245 18.53 -13.86 -3.06
CA ALA A 245 18.96 -15.22 -2.93
C ALA A 245 18.64 -15.71 -1.50
N ALA A 246 18.21 -16.95 -1.37
CA ALA A 246 17.74 -17.49 -0.11
C ALA A 246 18.28 -18.88 0.16
N LEU A 247 18.72 -19.11 1.38
CA LEU A 247 19.10 -20.41 1.92
C LEU A 247 18.18 -20.71 3.10
N CYS A 248 17.45 -21.83 3.01
CA CYS A 248 16.47 -22.24 4.00
C CYS A 248 16.90 -23.56 4.64
N LEU A 249 17.06 -23.57 5.97
CA LEU A 249 17.37 -24.76 6.75
C LEU A 249 16.10 -25.26 7.42
N VAL A 250 15.86 -26.57 7.33
CA VAL A 250 14.68 -27.23 7.86
C VAL A 250 15.10 -28.38 8.77
N PHE A 251 14.60 -28.36 10.00
CA PHE A 251 14.86 -29.40 11.01
C PHE A 251 13.53 -30.02 11.46
N ASN A 252 13.56 -31.29 11.86
CA ASN A 252 12.40 -31.94 12.44
C ASN A 252 12.73 -32.49 13.83
N ARG A 253 12.06 -31.95 14.84
CA ARG A 253 12.15 -32.46 16.23
C ARG A 253 10.83 -33.05 16.66
N SER A 254 10.76 -34.36 16.71
CA SER A 254 9.56 -35.08 17.19
C SER A 254 8.26 -34.70 16.46
N GLY A 255 8.35 -34.46 15.15
CA GLY A 255 7.21 -34.10 14.31
C GLY A 255 6.94 -32.59 14.23
N THR A 256 7.68 -31.77 14.97
CA THR A 256 7.63 -30.31 14.83
C THR A 256 8.71 -29.85 13.86
N TRP A 257 8.30 -29.10 12.84
CA TRP A 257 9.20 -28.53 11.86
C TRP A 257 9.73 -27.17 12.32
N HIS A 258 11.04 -26.99 12.27
CA HIS A 258 11.72 -25.73 12.56
C HIS A 258 12.39 -25.26 11.28
N VAL A 259 12.14 -23.99 10.92
CA VAL A 259 12.62 -23.38 9.68
C VAL A 259 13.42 -22.14 9.99
N MET A 260 14.61 -22.03 9.42
CA MET A 260 15.46 -20.84 9.50
C MET A 260 15.93 -20.45 8.12
N THR A 261 15.91 -19.14 7.83
CA THR A 261 16.31 -18.62 6.52
C THR A 261 17.47 -17.65 6.63
N ARG A 262 18.34 -17.68 5.63
CA ARG A 262 19.32 -16.64 5.32
C ARG A 262 18.93 -16.01 4.00
N LEU A 263 18.91 -14.69 3.95
CA LEU A 263 18.59 -13.92 2.74
C LEU A 263 19.83 -13.11 2.36
N TYR A 264 20.14 -13.12 1.07
CA TYR A 264 21.28 -12.40 0.51
C TYR A 264 20.80 -11.45 -0.57
N LEU A 265 21.41 -10.26 -0.64
CA LEU A 265 21.12 -9.28 -1.66
C LEU A 265 22.35 -8.40 -1.88
N ASN A 266 22.58 -7.96 -3.12
CA ASN A 266 23.68 -7.06 -3.41
C ASN A 266 23.42 -5.63 -2.91
N GLU A 267 24.51 -4.89 -2.68
CA GLU A 267 24.48 -3.53 -2.14
C GLU A 267 23.68 -2.56 -3.01
N LEU A 268 23.84 -2.63 -4.33
CA LEU A 268 23.14 -1.74 -5.25
C LEU A 268 21.62 -1.93 -5.17
N ALA A 269 21.16 -3.18 -5.10
CA ALA A 269 19.74 -3.48 -4.96
C ALA A 269 19.15 -2.94 -3.63
N VAL A 270 19.94 -2.96 -2.54
CA VAL A 270 19.52 -2.36 -1.26
C VAL A 270 19.41 -0.83 -1.37
N GLN A 271 20.36 -0.18 -2.06
CA GLN A 271 20.39 1.27 -2.23
C GLN A 271 19.29 1.79 -3.17
N GLU A 272 19.06 1.08 -4.28
CA GLU A 272 18.06 1.48 -5.29
C GLU A 272 16.63 1.04 -4.96
N SER A 273 16.43 0.28 -3.90
CA SER A 273 15.12 -0.22 -3.54
C SER A 273 14.18 0.90 -3.10
N GLY A 274 12.98 0.94 -3.69
CA GLY A 274 11.88 1.78 -3.20
C GLY A 274 11.27 1.28 -1.87
N ASN A 275 11.71 0.14 -1.34
CA ASN A 275 11.24 -0.41 -0.08
C ASN A 275 12.04 0.18 1.09
N ALA A 276 11.41 1.12 1.81
CA ALA A 276 12.04 1.79 2.96
C ALA A 276 12.45 0.84 4.12
N HIS A 277 11.88 -0.37 4.18
CA HIS A 277 12.20 -1.35 5.22
C HIS A 277 13.49 -2.14 4.91
N LEU A 278 13.88 -2.24 3.65
CA LEU A 278 15.00 -3.09 3.23
C LEU A 278 16.31 -2.68 3.86
N SER A 279 16.60 -1.38 3.90
CA SER A 279 17.79 -0.85 4.60
C SER A 279 17.77 -1.13 6.12
N GLY A 280 16.58 -1.19 6.70
CA GLY A 280 16.38 -1.57 8.10
C GLY A 280 16.70 -3.05 8.33
N TRP A 281 16.18 -3.93 7.48
CA TRP A 281 16.44 -5.37 7.55
C TRP A 281 17.91 -5.71 7.35
N ALA A 282 18.59 -5.04 6.40
CA ALA A 282 20.04 -5.18 6.20
C ALA A 282 20.83 -4.79 7.47
N ARG A 283 20.51 -3.63 8.08
CA ARG A 283 21.16 -3.17 9.32
C ARG A 283 20.89 -4.09 10.53
N SER A 284 19.72 -4.70 10.57
CA SER A 284 19.34 -5.63 11.65
C SER A 284 19.85 -7.06 11.42
N GLY A 285 20.56 -7.32 10.31
CA GLY A 285 21.15 -8.64 10.00
C GLY A 285 20.15 -9.68 9.48
N TYR A 286 18.92 -9.28 9.13
CA TYR A 286 17.96 -10.17 8.47
C TYR A 286 18.30 -10.42 7.01
N VAL A 287 19.05 -9.52 6.38
CA VAL A 287 19.55 -9.64 5.02
C VAL A 287 21.06 -9.48 5.05
N GLN A 288 21.77 -10.48 4.55
CA GLN A 288 23.21 -10.41 4.31
C GLN A 288 23.45 -9.61 3.02
N VAL A 289 24.09 -8.46 3.14
CA VAL A 289 24.43 -7.63 1.99
C VAL A 289 25.77 -8.08 1.43
N THR A 290 25.82 -8.34 0.12
CA THR A 290 27.07 -8.62 -0.62
C THR A 290 27.50 -7.39 -1.41
N ASP A 291 28.82 -7.20 -1.59
CA ASP A 291 29.37 -6.05 -2.27
C ASP A 291 29.02 -6.06 -3.79
N GLY A 292 28.82 -4.88 -4.36
CA GLY A 292 28.65 -4.69 -5.80
C GLY A 292 27.19 -4.66 -6.29
N ASP A 293 27.02 -4.95 -7.60
CA ASP A 293 25.76 -4.83 -8.33
C ASP A 293 25.07 -6.18 -8.64
N ILE A 294 25.71 -7.29 -8.24
CA ILE A 294 25.18 -8.66 -8.29
C ILE A 294 25.45 -9.36 -6.95
N THR A 295 24.54 -10.25 -6.58
CA THR A 295 24.71 -11.06 -5.37
C THR A 295 25.92 -11.98 -5.54
N ASP A 296 26.85 -11.92 -4.56
CA ASP A 296 28.05 -12.74 -4.56
C ASP A 296 27.75 -14.15 -4.01
N PHE A 297 27.58 -15.09 -4.90
CA PHE A 297 27.30 -16.49 -4.56
C PHE A 297 28.44 -17.21 -3.84
N ASP A 298 29.65 -16.64 -3.74
CA ASP A 298 30.72 -17.24 -2.96
C ASP A 298 30.42 -17.10 -1.46
N VAL A 299 29.73 -16.06 -1.04
CA VAL A 299 29.24 -15.87 0.34
C VAL A 299 28.21 -16.95 0.69
N ASP A 300 27.22 -17.16 -0.18
CA ASP A 300 26.19 -18.20 0.00
C ASP A 300 26.82 -19.60 0.06
N ALA A 301 27.81 -19.86 -0.81
CA ALA A 301 28.53 -21.14 -0.83
C ALA A 301 29.33 -21.41 0.45
N GLU A 302 29.95 -20.38 1.02
CA GLU A 302 30.71 -20.54 2.29
C GLU A 302 29.75 -20.80 3.46
N ASP A 303 28.64 -20.10 3.54
CA ASP A 303 27.60 -20.37 4.53
C ASP A 303 27.06 -21.80 4.38
N LEU A 304 26.76 -22.25 3.18
CA LEU A 304 26.33 -23.62 2.91
C LEU A 304 27.36 -24.66 3.36
N ARG A 305 28.65 -24.48 3.04
CA ARG A 305 29.70 -25.34 3.52
C ARG A 305 29.79 -25.33 5.06
N SER A 306 29.62 -24.19 5.69
CA SER A 306 29.59 -24.05 7.14
C SER A 306 28.46 -24.88 7.74
N TYR A 307 27.26 -24.81 7.16
CA TYR A 307 26.09 -25.57 7.60
C TYR A 307 26.26 -27.07 7.39
N CYS A 308 26.88 -27.52 6.30
CA CYS A 308 27.25 -28.92 6.09
C CYS A 308 28.25 -29.45 7.13
N ARG A 309 29.08 -28.59 7.74
CA ARG A 309 29.98 -28.96 8.85
C ARG A 309 29.25 -28.97 10.20
N GLN A 310 28.22 -28.18 10.38
CA GLN A 310 27.53 -28.00 11.67
C GLN A 310 26.37 -28.98 11.87
N PHE A 311 25.72 -29.40 10.79
CA PHE A 311 24.51 -30.20 10.80
C PHE A 311 24.69 -31.50 10.01
N ASP A 312 23.88 -32.50 10.33
CA ASP A 312 23.75 -33.73 9.53
C ASP A 312 22.84 -33.50 8.33
N VAL A 313 23.41 -32.90 7.27
CA VAL A 313 22.64 -32.51 6.07
C VAL A 313 22.25 -33.72 5.26
N GLN A 314 20.94 -33.96 5.13
CA GLN A 314 20.39 -35.11 4.43
C GLN A 314 20.22 -34.85 2.94
N GLU A 315 19.81 -33.64 2.57
CA GLU A 315 19.51 -33.23 1.19
C GLU A 315 19.69 -31.75 1.02
N ILE A 316 20.13 -31.34 -0.17
CA ILE A 316 20.15 -29.95 -0.62
C ILE A 316 19.30 -29.85 -1.88
N ALA A 317 18.15 -29.20 -1.77
CA ALA A 317 17.23 -28.94 -2.87
C ALA A 317 17.49 -27.55 -3.47
N PHE A 318 17.57 -27.45 -4.79
CA PHE A 318 17.78 -26.17 -5.49
C PHE A 318 17.09 -26.15 -6.86
N ASP A 319 16.77 -24.92 -7.33
CA ASP A 319 16.31 -24.74 -8.72
C ASP A 319 17.48 -24.97 -9.69
N PRO A 320 17.29 -25.72 -10.79
CA PRO A 320 18.30 -25.90 -11.83
C PRO A 320 18.81 -24.61 -12.48
N ALA A 321 17.98 -23.55 -12.49
CA ALA A 321 18.40 -22.24 -12.95
C ALA A 321 19.51 -21.68 -12.04
N MET A 322 20.67 -21.33 -12.61
CA MET A 322 21.88 -20.82 -11.92
C MET A 322 22.64 -21.84 -11.04
N SER A 323 22.09 -23.01 -10.80
CA SER A 323 22.68 -23.99 -9.86
C SER A 323 23.96 -24.66 -10.40
N MET A 324 24.23 -24.64 -11.69
CA MET A 324 25.46 -25.20 -12.29
C MET A 324 26.74 -24.57 -11.70
N TYR A 325 26.67 -23.30 -11.29
CA TYR A 325 27.76 -22.63 -10.59
C TYR A 325 28.02 -23.23 -9.20
N PHE A 326 26.95 -23.52 -8.45
CA PHE A 326 27.02 -24.13 -7.11
C PHE A 326 27.44 -25.58 -7.13
N ALA A 327 26.91 -26.41 -8.06
CA ALA A 327 27.23 -27.82 -8.19
C ALA A 327 28.71 -28.08 -8.50
N GLY A 328 29.41 -27.10 -9.08
CA GLY A 328 30.88 -27.20 -9.32
C GLY A 328 31.74 -26.74 -8.16
N LYS A 329 31.16 -26.12 -7.12
CA LYS A 329 31.89 -25.59 -5.94
C LYS A 329 31.64 -26.37 -4.65
N LEU A 330 30.60 -27.21 -4.60
CA LEU A 330 30.33 -28.16 -3.51
C LEU A 330 31.03 -29.48 -3.71
#